data_ebe7431b37344bf856dc55d6644c6801
#
_entry.id   ebe7431b37344bf856dc55d6644c6801
#
_cell.length_a   1.000
_cell.length_b   1.000
_cell.length_c   1.000
_cell.angle_alpha   90.00
_cell.angle_beta   90.00
_cell.angle_gamma   90.00
#
_symmetry.space_group_name_H-M   'P 1'
#
loop_
_entity.id
_entity.type
_entity.pdbx_description
1 polymer ?
#
loop_
_entity_poly.entity_id
_entity_poly.type
_entity_poly.pdbx_seq_one_letter_code
_entity_poly.pdbx_strand_id
1 'polypeptide(L)'
;MGGEPPRVPPVRAIDTFDGAVVVRLAGELDLYNAEEIRSALTEGGAGEPRRLVVDLAEVEFVDSTVLGVLVEARSRYGVGFVLAAPQDETRRTLHVSGLDRHLAVRETVEDALS
;
A
#
# COMPACT_ATOMS: atom_id res chain seq x y z
N MET A 1 -27.32 -14.37 -12.98
CA MET A 1 -26.85 -14.10 -12.59
C MET A 1 -26.64 -13.39 -11.61
N GLY A 2 -26.97 -13.06 -11.12
CA GLY A 2 -26.88 -12.24 -10.00
C GLY A 2 -25.52 -12.20 -9.42
N GLY A 3 -24.63 -11.82 -9.96
CA GLY A 3 -23.30 -11.73 -9.43
C GLY A 3 -23.22 -10.74 -8.29
N GLU A 4 -22.16 -10.78 -7.56
CA GLU A 4 -21.87 -9.80 -6.55
C GLU A 4 -21.66 -8.44 -7.21
N PRO A 5 -21.95 -7.35 -6.48
CA PRO A 5 -21.65 -6.02 -7.00
C PRO A 5 -20.17 -5.93 -7.35
N PRO A 6 -19.82 -5.16 -8.35
CA PRO A 6 -18.41 -4.95 -8.69
C PRO A 6 -17.65 -4.38 -7.49
N ARG A 7 -16.50 -4.92 -7.22
CA ARG A 7 -15.63 -4.39 -6.17
C ARG A 7 -14.86 -3.19 -6.72
N VAL A 8 -14.50 -2.28 -5.82
CA VAL A 8 -13.61 -1.19 -6.16
C VAL A 8 -12.27 -1.78 -6.58
N PRO A 9 -11.72 -1.41 -7.72
CA PRO A 9 -10.38 -1.89 -8.09
C PRO A 9 -9.38 -1.48 -7.02
N PRO A 10 -8.50 -2.39 -6.59
CA PRO A 10 -7.58 -2.09 -5.49
C PRO A 10 -6.50 -1.09 -5.87
N VAL A 11 -6.12 -1.01 -7.15
CA VAL A 11 -5.08 -0.08 -7.59
C VAL A 11 -5.75 1.04 -8.37
N ARG A 12 -5.67 2.26 -7.82
CA ARG A 12 -6.28 3.44 -8.43
C ARG A 12 -5.32 4.15 -9.37
N ALA A 13 -4.05 4.19 -9.00
CA ALA A 13 -3.07 4.94 -9.79
C ALA A 13 -1.66 4.55 -9.37
N ILE A 14 -0.73 4.71 -10.30
CA ILE A 14 0.71 4.62 -10.05
C ILE A 14 1.29 5.87 -10.65
N ASP A 15 1.73 6.80 -9.81
CA ASP A 15 2.21 8.12 -10.25
C ASP A 15 3.67 8.34 -9.88
N THR A 16 4.40 9.07 -10.71
CA THR A 16 5.80 9.38 -10.46
C THR A 16 5.96 10.86 -10.14
N PHE A 17 6.71 11.16 -9.07
CA PHE A 17 6.98 12.52 -8.62
C PHE A 17 8.45 12.66 -8.23
N ASP A 18 9.24 13.37 -9.03
CA ASP A 18 10.64 13.68 -8.68
C ASP A 18 11.45 12.46 -8.21
N GLY A 19 11.35 11.37 -8.95
CA GLY A 19 12.10 10.15 -8.62
C GLY A 19 11.46 9.28 -7.56
N ALA A 20 10.31 9.68 -7.04
CA ALA A 20 9.50 8.86 -6.16
C ALA A 20 8.29 8.31 -6.91
N VAL A 21 7.75 7.19 -6.46
CA VAL A 21 6.55 6.60 -7.04
C VAL A 21 5.50 6.47 -5.95
N VAL A 22 4.26 6.86 -6.25
CA VAL A 22 3.13 6.71 -5.34
C VAL A 22 2.15 5.71 -5.96
N VAL A 23 1.90 4.63 -5.25
CA VAL A 23 0.89 3.63 -5.64
C VAL A 23 -0.32 3.89 -4.77
N ARG A 24 -1.41 4.32 -5.39
CA ARG A 24 -2.65 4.60 -4.65
C ARG A 24 -3.55 3.39 -4.67
N LEU A 25 -3.89 2.90 -3.48
CA LEU A 25 -4.78 1.76 -3.31
C LEU A 25 -6.13 2.23 -2.79
N ALA A 26 -7.16 1.38 -2.91
CA ALA A 26 -8.51 1.74 -2.47
C ALA A 26 -9.34 0.51 -2.14
N GLY A 27 -10.30 0.70 -1.27
CA GLY A 27 -11.32 -0.29 -0.94
C GLY A 27 -10.83 -1.34 0.04
N GLU A 28 -11.35 -2.53 -0.11
CA GLU A 28 -10.99 -3.67 0.75
C GLU A 28 -9.86 -4.45 0.11
N LEU A 29 -8.75 -4.54 0.81
CA LEU A 29 -7.56 -5.25 0.33
C LEU A 29 -7.49 -6.59 1.03
N ASP A 30 -7.60 -7.67 0.27
CA ASP A 30 -7.67 -9.02 0.82
C ASP A 30 -7.00 -10.03 -0.10
N LEU A 31 -7.15 -11.30 0.24
CA LEU A 31 -6.49 -12.37 -0.49
C LEU A 31 -6.89 -12.43 -1.98
N TYR A 32 -8.09 -11.95 -2.31
CA TYR A 32 -8.58 -12.00 -3.69
C TYR A 32 -7.91 -10.97 -4.60
N ASN A 33 -7.42 -9.86 -4.04
CA ASN A 33 -6.72 -8.85 -4.84
C ASN A 33 -5.25 -8.67 -4.46
N ALA A 34 -4.72 -9.55 -3.60
CA ALA A 34 -3.34 -9.46 -3.15
C ALA A 34 -2.33 -9.52 -4.30
N GLU A 35 -2.55 -10.39 -5.29
CA GLU A 35 -1.62 -10.49 -6.43
C GLU A 35 -1.61 -9.23 -7.28
N GLU A 36 -2.76 -8.62 -7.45
CA GLU A 36 -2.86 -7.36 -8.20
C GLU A 36 -2.10 -6.26 -7.47
N ILE A 37 -2.19 -6.24 -6.14
CA ILE A 37 -1.45 -5.27 -5.31
C ILE A 37 0.05 -5.55 -5.42
N ARG A 38 0.46 -6.82 -5.32
CA ARG A 38 1.87 -7.21 -5.46
C ARG A 38 2.43 -6.75 -6.80
N SER A 39 1.66 -6.96 -7.87
CA SER A 39 2.06 -6.55 -9.22
C SER A 39 2.24 -5.04 -9.32
N ALA A 40 1.34 -4.28 -8.72
CA ALA A 40 1.43 -2.82 -8.73
C ALA A 40 2.67 -2.33 -7.99
N LEU A 41 3.01 -2.96 -6.86
CA LEU A 41 4.22 -2.59 -6.12
C LEU A 41 5.48 -2.95 -6.89
N THR A 42 5.46 -4.09 -7.58
CA THR A 42 6.57 -4.50 -8.42
C THR A 42 6.76 -3.51 -9.57
N GLU A 43 5.67 -3.10 -10.20
CA GLU A 43 5.72 -2.11 -11.28
C GLU A 43 6.24 -0.78 -10.76
N GLY A 44 5.72 -0.31 -9.63
CA GLY A 44 6.13 0.96 -9.04
C GLY A 44 7.60 0.97 -8.62
N GLY A 45 8.09 -0.18 -8.15
CA GLY A 45 9.47 -0.29 -7.69
C GLY A 45 10.49 -0.62 -8.77
N ALA A 46 10.04 -0.90 -10.00
CA ALA A 46 10.92 -1.41 -11.07
C ALA A 46 12.05 -0.45 -11.44
N GLY A 47 11.81 0.86 -11.37
CA GLY A 47 12.82 1.88 -11.69
C GLY A 47 13.68 2.28 -10.50
N GLU A 48 13.61 1.54 -9.42
CA GLU A 48 14.35 1.83 -8.18
C GLU A 48 14.17 3.27 -7.72
N PRO A 49 12.90 3.68 -7.48
CA PRO A 49 12.65 5.06 -7.04
C PRO A 49 13.26 5.32 -5.67
N ARG A 50 13.58 6.59 -5.39
CA ARG A 50 14.09 6.96 -4.06
C ARG A 50 13.08 6.71 -2.95
N ARG A 51 11.80 6.73 -3.30
CA ARG A 51 10.68 6.40 -2.40
C ARG A 51 9.64 5.62 -3.18
N LEU A 52 9.16 4.54 -2.59
CA LEU A 52 7.99 3.84 -3.08
C LEU A 52 6.92 4.02 -2.00
N VAL A 53 5.95 4.90 -2.27
CA VAL A 53 4.93 5.27 -1.32
C VAL A 53 3.63 4.54 -1.65
N VAL A 54 3.03 3.91 -0.65
CA VAL A 54 1.71 3.30 -0.79
C VAL A 54 0.71 4.22 -0.11
N ASP A 55 -0.16 4.85 -0.91
CA ASP A 55 -1.18 5.76 -0.42
C ASP A 55 -2.41 4.96 -0.01
N LEU A 56 -2.71 4.96 1.28
CA LEU A 56 -3.79 4.18 1.87
C LEU A 56 -5.03 5.03 2.23
N ALA A 57 -5.08 6.27 1.76
CA ALA A 57 -6.16 7.19 2.15
C ALA A 57 -7.55 6.66 1.80
N GLU A 58 -7.67 5.87 0.71
CA GLU A 58 -8.94 5.34 0.25
C GLU A 58 -9.12 3.85 0.60
N VAL A 59 -8.22 3.31 1.41
CA VAL A 59 -8.28 1.89 1.83
C VAL A 59 -9.11 1.76 3.09
N GLU A 60 -10.15 0.92 3.02
CA GLU A 60 -11.09 0.73 4.12
C GLU A 60 -10.72 -0.46 5.01
N PHE A 61 -10.04 -1.44 4.44
CA PHE A 61 -9.73 -2.67 5.17
C PHE A 61 -8.52 -3.35 4.54
N VAL A 62 -7.68 -3.97 5.39
CA VAL A 62 -6.51 -4.74 4.95
C VAL A 62 -6.48 -6.04 5.75
N ASP A 63 -6.42 -7.18 5.07
CA ASP A 63 -6.30 -8.46 5.77
C ASP A 63 -4.83 -8.90 5.90
N SER A 64 -4.63 -10.03 6.57
CA SER A 64 -3.27 -10.53 6.84
C SER A 64 -2.50 -10.90 5.58
N THR A 65 -3.19 -11.33 4.52
CA THR A 65 -2.51 -11.67 3.27
C THR A 65 -1.86 -10.43 2.68
N VAL A 66 -2.59 -9.31 2.66
CA VAL A 66 -2.07 -8.06 2.13
C VAL A 66 -1.00 -7.47 3.04
N LEU A 67 -1.15 -7.61 4.36
CA LEU A 67 -0.09 -7.21 5.28
C LEU A 67 1.21 -7.93 4.93
N GLY A 68 1.13 -9.22 4.59
CA GLY A 68 2.29 -9.99 4.13
C GLY A 68 2.91 -9.43 2.86
N VAL A 69 2.08 -8.97 1.93
CA VAL A 69 2.57 -8.33 0.69
C VAL A 69 3.34 -7.05 1.01
N LEU A 70 2.84 -6.26 1.98
CA LEU A 70 3.52 -5.02 2.39
C LEU A 70 4.86 -5.31 3.05
N VAL A 71 4.92 -6.33 3.90
CA VAL A 71 6.17 -6.75 4.55
C VAL A 71 7.17 -7.22 3.51
N GLU A 72 6.72 -8.00 2.54
CA GLU A 72 7.55 -8.47 1.44
C GLU A 72 8.13 -7.30 0.65
N ALA A 73 7.30 -6.29 0.36
CA ALA A 73 7.74 -5.10 -0.36
C ALA A 73 8.79 -4.33 0.45
N ARG A 74 8.59 -4.19 1.76
CA ARG A 74 9.58 -3.54 2.63
C ARG A 74 10.92 -4.27 2.59
N SER A 75 10.88 -5.59 2.63
CA SER A 75 12.07 -6.41 2.55
C SER A 75 12.80 -6.20 1.24
N ARG A 76 12.05 -6.07 0.15
CA ARG A 76 12.60 -5.93 -1.20
C ARG A 76 13.11 -4.52 -1.48
N TYR A 77 12.37 -3.50 -1.08
CA TYR A 77 12.66 -2.10 -1.46
C TYR A 77 13.33 -1.30 -0.36
N GLY A 78 13.45 -1.86 0.83
CA GLY A 78 14.20 -1.24 1.91
C GLY A 78 13.52 -0.02 2.53
N VAL A 79 14.33 0.88 3.07
CA VAL A 79 13.83 2.03 3.82
C VAL A 79 13.09 3.05 2.97
N GLY A 80 13.20 2.96 1.66
CA GLY A 80 12.44 3.83 0.75
C GLY A 80 10.99 3.43 0.59
N PHE A 81 10.58 2.26 1.11
CA PHE A 81 9.20 1.81 1.08
C PHE A 81 8.44 2.40 2.26
N VAL A 82 7.41 3.20 1.99
CA VAL A 82 6.70 3.97 3.02
C VAL A 82 5.19 3.88 2.79
N LEU A 83 4.44 3.65 3.86
CA LEU A 83 2.98 3.70 3.83
C LEU A 83 2.52 5.11 4.19
N ALA A 84 1.46 5.59 3.57
CA ALA A 84 0.98 6.96 3.78
C ALA A 84 -0.53 7.01 4.02
N ALA A 85 -0.94 7.91 4.88
CA ALA A 85 -2.33 8.31 5.09
C ALA A 85 -3.30 7.17 5.42
N PRO A 86 -2.93 6.20 6.29
CA PRO A 86 -3.86 5.13 6.61
C PRO A 86 -5.06 5.67 7.38
N GLN A 87 -6.25 5.12 7.07
CA GLN A 87 -7.43 5.41 7.86
C GLN A 87 -7.27 4.74 9.25
N ASP A 88 -8.08 5.16 10.21
CA ASP A 88 -7.97 4.70 11.59
C ASP A 88 -7.98 3.18 11.72
N GLU A 89 -8.85 2.51 10.97
CA GLU A 89 -8.95 1.06 10.99
C GLU A 89 -7.64 0.41 10.54
N THR A 90 -7.09 0.87 9.44
CA THR A 90 -5.83 0.33 8.90
C THR A 90 -4.68 0.64 9.85
N ARG A 91 -4.66 1.86 10.41
CA ARG A 91 -3.64 2.26 11.38
C ARG A 91 -3.67 1.32 12.59
N ARG A 92 -4.87 1.02 13.08
CA ARG A 92 -5.03 0.11 14.21
C ARG A 92 -4.52 -1.29 13.86
N THR A 93 -4.86 -1.79 12.67
CA THR A 93 -4.39 -3.10 12.23
C THR A 93 -2.88 -3.16 12.18
N LEU A 94 -2.23 -2.12 11.66
CA LEU A 94 -0.77 -2.05 11.62
C LEU A 94 -0.16 -2.04 13.01
N HIS A 95 -0.79 -1.32 13.93
CA HIS A 95 -0.31 -1.22 15.31
C HIS A 95 -0.48 -2.55 16.06
N VAL A 96 -1.67 -3.13 16.00
CA VAL A 96 -1.98 -4.37 16.72
C VAL A 96 -1.12 -5.53 16.21
N SER A 97 -0.83 -5.57 14.92
CA SER A 97 0.03 -6.62 14.34
C SER A 97 1.51 -6.37 14.60
N GLY A 98 1.87 -5.20 15.12
CA GLY A 98 3.27 -4.83 15.36
C GLY A 98 4.00 -4.38 14.11
N LEU A 99 3.34 -4.30 12.96
CA LEU A 99 3.99 -3.98 11.69
C LEU A 99 4.42 -2.52 11.60
N ASP A 100 3.79 -1.63 12.37
CA ASP A 100 4.21 -0.23 12.40
C ASP A 100 5.62 -0.04 12.99
N ARG A 101 6.19 -1.09 13.57
CA ARG A 101 7.59 -1.08 14.02
C ARG A 101 8.55 -1.41 12.90
N HIS A 102 8.06 -2.04 11.84
CA HIS A 102 8.88 -2.49 10.72
C HIS A 102 8.61 -1.72 9.44
N LEU A 103 7.41 -1.17 9.31
CA LEU A 103 6.99 -0.40 8.16
C LEU A 103 6.92 1.07 8.54
N ALA A 104 7.57 1.93 7.75
CA ALA A 104 7.45 3.36 7.96
C ALA A 104 6.05 3.80 7.57
N VAL A 105 5.38 4.51 8.47
CA VAL A 105 4.01 5.01 8.26
C VAL A 105 4.02 6.51 8.45
N ARG A 106 3.48 7.25 7.48
CA ARG A 106 3.38 8.71 7.54
C ARG A 106 1.92 9.12 7.46
N GLU A 107 1.58 10.26 8.02
CA GLU A 107 0.20 10.70 8.05
C GLU A 107 -0.30 11.19 6.71
N THR A 108 0.59 11.70 5.86
CA THR A 108 0.23 12.20 4.54
C THR A 108 1.18 11.69 3.48
N VAL A 109 0.74 11.74 2.22
CA VAL A 109 1.60 11.41 1.09
C VAL A 109 2.76 12.39 1.01
N GLU A 110 2.51 13.68 1.31
CA GLU A 110 3.56 14.70 1.31
C GLU A 110 4.67 14.35 2.29
N ASP A 111 4.31 13.95 3.51
CA ASP A 111 5.29 13.53 4.49
C ASP A 111 6.07 12.31 4.03
N ALA A 112 5.40 11.38 3.37
CA ALA A 112 6.03 10.16 2.88
C ALA A 112 7.03 10.45 1.74
N LEU A 113 6.80 11.51 0.98
CA LEU A 113 7.66 11.90 -0.13
C LEU A 113 8.90 12.68 0.32
N SER A 114 8.92 13.15 1.53
CA SER A 114 10.03 13.98 2.05
C SER A 114 11.35 13.21 2.21
#